data_9530a4a2f875282eec05072b5ed4b111
#
_entry.id   9530a4a2f875282eec05072b5ed4b111
#
_cell.length_a   1.000
_cell.length_b   1.000
_cell.length_c   1.000
_cell.angle_alpha   90.00
_cell.angle_beta   90.00
_cell.angle_gamma   90.00
#
_symmetry.space_group_name_H-M   'P 1'
#
loop_
_entity.id
_entity.type
_entity.pdbx_description
1 polymer ?
#
loop_
_entity_poly.entity_id
_entity_poly.type
_entity_poly.pdbx_seq_one_letter_code
_entity_poly.pdbx_strand_id
1 'polypeptide(L)'
;NPGRRLFRMVKSRAIVVWYGLNNQGAEKIASRLAKMDFGRLRVGINAAKSNVTPEFELQESIRDYIKTMTLFKDVGDYYTINISCPNTQDGEPFVDGHNLDALLTAVNTKIRSISTKPIYVKLAADMSLTEIDIIVDGCVKHNMDGFVLTNLAKPAHNTEHIPEEYPTTKGLLPEGKGAMSGLPLQRISTDVIRHVYRRTGGTKTLIGVGGIFTAKDAYEKITSGASLLHMITTMIFDGPQNLSEINRGLVKLLKKDGFTSLSQAVGSRNPLPFIETETNTEAGISAPVTANQAAA
;
A
#
# COMPACT_ATOMS: atom_id res chain seq x y z
N ASN A 1 15.73 4.62 16.97
CA ASN A 1 15.85 6.05 17.21
C ASN A 1 15.80 6.36 18.71
N PRO A 2 16.63 7.28 19.23
CA PRO A 2 16.70 7.60 20.64
C PRO A 2 15.56 8.51 21.12
N GLY A 3 15.38 8.58 22.46
CA GLY A 3 14.44 9.49 23.10
C GLY A 3 12.96 9.12 22.95
N ARG A 4 12.08 10.11 23.08
CA ARG A 4 10.64 9.95 22.91
C ARG A 4 10.30 9.76 21.42
N ARG A 5 9.60 8.70 21.08
CA ARG A 5 9.39 8.25 19.71
C ARG A 5 7.91 8.20 19.28
N LEU A 6 6.99 8.50 20.20
CA LEU A 6 5.56 8.55 19.95
C LEU A 6 4.95 9.79 20.59
N PHE A 7 4.17 10.53 19.80
CA PHE A 7 3.46 11.73 20.20
C PHE A 7 2.01 11.63 19.76
N ARG A 8 1.10 11.76 20.71
CA ARG A 8 -0.34 11.76 20.45
C ARG A 8 -0.81 13.20 20.28
N MET A 9 -1.38 13.51 19.13
CA MET A 9 -2.00 14.81 18.80
C MET A 9 -3.51 14.66 18.92
N VAL A 10 -4.04 15.11 20.06
CA VAL A 10 -5.44 14.83 20.43
C VAL A 10 -6.43 15.58 19.56
N LYS A 11 -6.18 16.89 19.31
CA LYS A 11 -7.05 17.73 18.51
C LYS A 11 -7.16 17.22 17.06
N SER A 12 -6.03 16.81 16.48
CA SER A 12 -5.95 16.34 15.11
C SER A 12 -6.30 14.85 14.96
N ARG A 13 -6.58 14.14 16.05
CA ARG A 13 -6.76 12.68 16.05
C ARG A 13 -5.64 11.96 15.27
N ALA A 14 -4.42 12.34 15.56
CA ALA A 14 -3.24 11.87 14.87
C ALA A 14 -2.15 11.38 15.83
N ILE A 15 -1.22 10.58 15.30
CA ILE A 15 -0.04 10.13 16.02
C ILE A 15 1.17 10.43 15.16
N VAL A 16 2.18 11.03 15.75
CA VAL A 16 3.51 11.16 15.15
C VAL A 16 4.43 10.11 15.75
N VAL A 17 5.10 9.35 14.91
CA VAL A 17 6.06 8.33 15.33
C VAL A 17 7.42 8.54 14.70
N TRP A 18 8.45 8.17 15.46
CA TRP A 18 9.84 8.17 15.05
C TRP A 18 10.55 6.90 15.58
N TYR A 19 9.99 5.72 15.26
CA TYR A 19 10.49 4.46 15.82
C TYR A 19 11.78 3.94 15.17
N GLY A 20 11.94 4.07 13.83
CA GLY A 20 13.07 3.52 13.10
C GLY A 20 13.06 1.99 13.05
N LEU A 21 11.87 1.38 12.88
CA LEU A 21 11.68 -0.07 12.75
C LEU A 21 12.15 -0.90 13.97
N ASN A 22 12.05 -0.35 15.18
CA ASN A 22 12.47 -1.03 16.40
C ASN A 22 11.72 -2.34 16.64
N ASN A 23 12.43 -3.46 16.58
CA ASN A 23 11.91 -4.81 16.81
C ASN A 23 13.02 -5.77 17.30
N GLN A 24 12.67 -7.04 17.53
CA GLN A 24 13.59 -8.06 18.05
C GLN A 24 14.42 -8.79 16.97
N GLY A 25 14.23 -8.44 15.70
CA GLY A 25 14.83 -9.13 14.55
C GLY A 25 13.97 -10.27 14.01
N ALA A 26 14.12 -10.52 12.70
CA ALA A 26 13.28 -11.45 11.95
C ALA A 26 13.35 -12.88 12.50
N GLU A 27 14.55 -13.36 12.89
CA GLU A 27 14.75 -14.72 13.39
C GLU A 27 13.97 -14.99 14.70
N LYS A 28 14.05 -14.08 15.66
CA LYS A 28 13.32 -14.22 16.93
C LYS A 28 11.81 -14.14 16.73
N ILE A 29 11.39 -13.23 15.85
CA ILE A 29 9.96 -13.05 15.57
C ILE A 29 9.40 -14.26 14.83
N ALA A 30 10.08 -14.78 13.79
CA ALA A 30 9.66 -15.96 13.06
C ALA A 30 9.54 -17.18 13.97
N SER A 31 10.56 -17.44 14.80
CA SER A 31 10.55 -18.53 15.79
C SER A 31 9.41 -18.43 16.80
N ARG A 32 9.04 -17.21 17.22
CA ARG A 32 7.93 -16.98 18.14
C ARG A 32 6.59 -17.22 17.46
N LEU A 33 6.39 -16.63 16.26
CA LEU A 33 5.13 -16.74 15.54
C LEU A 33 4.85 -18.15 15.05
N ALA A 34 5.89 -18.92 14.70
CA ALA A 34 5.75 -20.32 14.31
C ALA A 34 5.16 -21.23 15.40
N LYS A 35 5.18 -20.78 16.66
CA LYS A 35 4.61 -21.51 17.81
C LYS A 35 3.19 -21.05 18.17
N MET A 36 2.66 -20.05 17.48
CA MET A 36 1.35 -19.46 17.78
C MET A 36 0.28 -20.04 16.86
N ASP A 37 -0.88 -20.33 17.44
CA ASP A 37 -2.10 -20.58 16.69
C ASP A 37 -2.85 -19.26 16.50
N PHE A 38 -3.04 -18.86 15.27
CA PHE A 38 -3.76 -17.64 14.90
C PHE A 38 -5.24 -17.88 14.59
N GLY A 39 -5.69 -19.14 14.61
CA GLY A 39 -7.06 -19.52 14.32
C GLY A 39 -7.51 -18.98 12.95
N ARG A 40 -8.52 -18.09 12.96
CA ARG A 40 -9.04 -17.47 11.73
C ARG A 40 -8.37 -16.15 11.35
N LEU A 41 -7.47 -15.64 12.17
CA LEU A 41 -6.77 -14.38 11.87
C LEU A 41 -5.79 -14.56 10.70
N ARG A 42 -5.79 -13.61 9.78
CA ARG A 42 -4.80 -13.53 8.70
C ARG A 42 -3.62 -12.69 9.14
N VAL A 43 -2.44 -13.25 9.05
CA VAL A 43 -1.20 -12.63 9.52
C VAL A 43 -0.37 -12.18 8.34
N GLY A 44 -0.16 -10.88 8.21
CA GLY A 44 0.72 -10.29 7.19
C GLY A 44 2.13 -10.08 7.73
N ILE A 45 3.12 -10.48 6.96
CA ILE A 45 4.53 -10.26 7.27
C ILE A 45 5.01 -9.01 6.52
N ASN A 46 5.31 -7.96 7.27
CA ASN A 46 5.78 -6.69 6.72
C ASN A 46 7.31 -6.65 6.77
N ALA A 47 7.95 -6.90 5.64
CA ALA A 47 9.40 -6.85 5.48
C ALA A 47 9.82 -5.42 5.10
N ALA A 48 10.82 -4.90 5.81
CA ALA A 48 11.44 -3.61 5.52
C ALA A 48 12.95 -3.73 5.68
N LYS A 49 13.70 -2.90 4.94
CA LYS A 49 15.15 -2.79 5.13
C LYS A 49 15.48 -2.42 6.58
N SER A 50 16.46 -3.10 7.15
CA SER A 50 16.93 -2.83 8.50
C SER A 50 17.49 -1.40 8.60
N ASN A 51 17.26 -0.74 9.74
CA ASN A 51 17.80 0.58 10.03
C ASN A 51 19.20 0.52 10.68
N VAL A 52 19.80 -0.66 10.76
CA VAL A 52 21.13 -0.86 11.39
C VAL A 52 22.26 -0.54 10.40
N THR A 53 22.01 -0.66 9.10
CA THR A 53 22.99 -0.33 8.06
C THR A 53 22.98 1.19 7.84
N PRO A 54 24.06 1.92 8.14
CA PRO A 54 24.06 3.38 8.11
C PRO A 54 24.05 3.97 6.70
N GLU A 55 24.51 3.23 5.69
CA GLU A 55 24.57 3.66 4.30
C GLU A 55 23.70 2.74 3.42
N PHE A 56 23.17 3.30 2.32
CA PHE A 56 22.41 2.53 1.36
C PHE A 56 23.35 1.73 0.45
N GLU A 57 23.26 0.42 0.60
CA GLU A 57 23.88 -0.57 -0.26
C GLU A 57 22.79 -1.42 -0.90
N LEU A 58 22.61 -1.31 -2.22
CA LEU A 58 21.50 -1.96 -2.93
C LEU A 58 21.44 -3.47 -2.69
N GLN A 59 22.56 -4.16 -2.88
CA GLN A 59 22.60 -5.61 -2.75
C GLN A 59 22.40 -6.09 -1.31
N GLU A 60 22.94 -5.37 -0.33
CA GLU A 60 22.72 -5.64 1.09
C GLU A 60 21.25 -5.44 1.45
N SER A 61 20.66 -4.36 0.97
CA SER A 61 19.26 -4.04 1.19
C SER A 61 18.34 -5.12 0.59
N ILE A 62 18.61 -5.57 -0.63
CA ILE A 62 17.88 -6.68 -1.26
C ILE A 62 18.03 -7.97 -0.44
N ARG A 63 19.25 -8.30 0.00
CA ARG A 63 19.50 -9.48 0.84
C ARG A 63 18.70 -9.45 2.13
N ASP A 64 18.54 -8.29 2.76
CA ASP A 64 17.78 -8.13 4.00
C ASP A 64 16.27 -8.41 3.80
N TYR A 65 15.66 -7.90 2.71
CA TYR A 65 14.28 -8.27 2.35
C TYR A 65 14.13 -9.77 2.10
N ILE A 66 15.00 -10.34 1.27
CA ILE A 66 14.95 -11.76 0.93
C ILE A 66 15.15 -12.63 2.18
N LYS A 67 16.12 -12.30 3.04
CA LYS A 67 16.33 -12.98 4.32
C LYS A 67 15.07 -12.97 5.17
N THR A 68 14.48 -11.80 5.36
CA THR A 68 13.24 -11.67 6.15
C THR A 68 12.13 -12.53 5.55
N MET A 69 11.83 -12.38 4.27
CA MET A 69 10.75 -13.13 3.61
C MET A 69 10.99 -14.65 3.66
N THR A 70 12.25 -15.10 3.52
CA THR A 70 12.62 -16.53 3.61
C THR A 70 12.36 -17.09 5.01
N LEU A 71 12.73 -16.35 6.06
CA LEU A 71 12.50 -16.78 7.44
C LEU A 71 11.02 -16.97 7.78
N PHE A 72 10.15 -16.26 7.09
CA PHE A 72 8.70 -16.34 7.28
C PHE A 72 7.98 -17.16 6.20
N LYS A 73 8.68 -17.98 5.42
CA LYS A 73 8.05 -18.78 4.34
C LYS A 73 6.92 -19.68 4.83
N ASP A 74 7.03 -20.23 6.04
CA ASP A 74 6.04 -21.12 6.65
C ASP A 74 5.16 -20.40 7.70
N VAL A 75 5.31 -19.08 7.87
CA VAL A 75 4.59 -18.28 8.88
C VAL A 75 3.87 -17.13 8.21
N GLY A 76 2.61 -16.88 8.62
CA GLY A 76 1.77 -15.83 8.05
C GLY A 76 1.16 -16.19 6.71
N ASP A 77 0.23 -15.35 6.25
CA ASP A 77 -0.63 -15.60 5.09
C ASP A 77 -0.23 -14.81 3.85
N TYR A 78 0.46 -13.67 4.01
CA TYR A 78 0.91 -12.80 2.92
C TYR A 78 2.13 -11.98 3.32
N TYR A 79 2.82 -11.44 2.32
CA TYR A 79 3.94 -10.52 2.52
C TYR A 79 3.57 -9.10 2.14
N THR A 80 4.20 -8.14 2.83
CA THR A 80 4.25 -6.74 2.42
C THR A 80 5.71 -6.31 2.32
N ILE A 81 6.14 -5.89 1.13
CA ILE A 81 7.43 -5.24 0.90
C ILE A 81 7.25 -3.76 1.25
N ASN A 82 7.84 -3.32 2.35
CA ASN A 82 7.71 -1.95 2.83
C ASN A 82 8.88 -1.12 2.34
N ILE A 83 8.72 -0.46 1.19
CA ILE A 83 9.71 0.44 0.60
C ILE A 83 9.56 1.89 1.05
N SER A 84 8.60 2.17 1.92
CA SER A 84 8.10 3.49 2.26
C SER A 84 8.25 3.85 3.74
N CYS A 85 9.33 3.40 4.40
CA CYS A 85 9.56 3.75 5.80
C CYS A 85 10.25 5.11 5.91
N PRO A 86 9.55 6.20 6.34
CA PRO A 86 10.14 7.54 6.36
C PRO A 86 11.12 7.76 7.52
N ASN A 87 11.25 6.79 8.41
CA ASN A 87 12.05 6.89 9.63
C ASN A 87 13.36 6.08 9.56
N THR A 88 13.79 5.66 8.38
CA THR A 88 15.10 5.06 8.13
C THR A 88 16.17 6.14 7.86
N GLN A 89 17.44 5.80 8.03
CA GLN A 89 18.53 6.77 7.88
C GLN A 89 18.75 7.16 6.41
N ASP A 90 18.58 6.22 5.51
CA ASP A 90 18.80 6.36 4.06
C ASP A 90 17.53 6.74 3.27
N GLY A 91 16.44 7.08 3.96
CA GLY A 91 15.19 7.49 3.33
C GLY A 91 14.45 6.36 2.63
N GLU A 92 14.06 6.59 1.37
CA GLU A 92 13.21 5.70 0.58
C GLU A 92 13.88 5.30 -0.76
N PRO A 93 15.00 4.56 -0.73
CA PRO A 93 15.85 4.33 -1.88
C PRO A 93 15.19 3.48 -2.99
N PHE A 94 14.11 2.75 -2.69
CA PHE A 94 13.37 1.93 -3.64
C PHE A 94 12.22 2.67 -4.34
N VAL A 95 12.13 3.99 -4.19
CA VAL A 95 11.33 4.86 -5.05
C VAL A 95 11.99 5.01 -6.42
N ASP A 96 13.32 4.88 -6.50
CA ASP A 96 14.04 4.77 -7.75
C ASP A 96 13.69 3.49 -8.51
N GLY A 97 13.28 3.64 -9.77
CA GLY A 97 12.77 2.51 -10.58
C GLY A 97 13.81 1.43 -10.84
N HIS A 98 15.11 1.75 -10.93
CA HIS A 98 16.18 0.76 -11.12
C HIS A 98 16.38 -0.09 -9.84
N ASN A 99 16.43 0.56 -8.69
CA ASN A 99 16.54 -0.12 -7.40
C ASN A 99 15.33 -1.02 -7.14
N LEU A 100 14.13 -0.53 -7.47
CA LEU A 100 12.89 -1.30 -7.35
C LEU A 100 12.90 -2.53 -8.26
N ASP A 101 13.28 -2.37 -9.53
CA ASP A 101 13.34 -3.48 -10.48
C ASP A 101 14.29 -4.59 -10.00
N ALA A 102 15.46 -4.22 -9.47
CA ALA A 102 16.42 -5.17 -8.90
C ALA A 102 15.83 -5.93 -7.68
N LEU A 103 15.15 -5.21 -6.77
CA LEU A 103 14.48 -5.83 -5.61
C LEU A 103 13.38 -6.79 -6.06
N LEU A 104 12.49 -6.38 -6.95
CA LEU A 104 11.36 -7.20 -7.40
C LEU A 104 11.82 -8.41 -8.21
N THR A 105 12.89 -8.27 -9.01
CA THR A 105 13.56 -9.40 -9.69
C THR A 105 14.06 -10.43 -8.68
N ALA A 106 14.74 -9.99 -7.61
CA ALA A 106 15.22 -10.87 -6.55
C ALA A 106 14.07 -11.56 -5.81
N VAL A 107 12.99 -10.83 -5.53
CA VAL A 107 11.77 -11.37 -4.90
C VAL A 107 11.14 -12.46 -5.78
N ASN A 108 10.96 -12.21 -7.07
CA ASN A 108 10.42 -13.21 -8.00
C ASN A 108 11.32 -14.45 -8.08
N THR A 109 12.63 -14.26 -8.17
CA THR A 109 13.58 -15.39 -8.30
C THR A 109 13.70 -16.21 -7.02
N LYS A 110 13.74 -15.57 -5.85
CA LYS A 110 14.05 -16.21 -4.58
C LYS A 110 12.81 -16.57 -3.76
N ILE A 111 11.82 -15.71 -3.72
CA ILE A 111 10.66 -15.88 -2.83
C ILE A 111 9.54 -16.65 -3.52
N ARG A 112 9.22 -16.32 -4.77
CA ARG A 112 8.19 -17.06 -5.52
C ARG A 112 8.57 -18.53 -5.76
N SER A 113 9.85 -18.90 -5.73
CA SER A 113 10.29 -20.29 -5.81
C SER A 113 10.03 -21.11 -4.53
N ILE A 114 9.83 -20.46 -3.39
CA ILE A 114 9.67 -21.11 -2.08
C ILE A 114 8.34 -20.80 -1.40
N SER A 115 7.53 -19.88 -1.94
CA SER A 115 6.27 -19.46 -1.33
C SER A 115 5.27 -18.96 -2.38
N THR A 116 4.02 -19.38 -2.26
CA THR A 116 2.88 -18.95 -3.09
C THR A 116 2.05 -17.83 -2.43
N LYS A 117 2.50 -17.29 -1.28
CA LYS A 117 1.80 -16.24 -0.56
C LYS A 117 1.68 -14.98 -1.41
N PRO A 118 0.55 -14.26 -1.34
CA PRO A 118 0.43 -12.96 -1.97
C PRO A 118 1.50 -11.98 -1.47
N ILE A 119 2.01 -11.15 -2.38
CA ILE A 119 3.04 -10.15 -2.11
C ILE A 119 2.50 -8.76 -2.48
N TYR A 120 2.40 -7.88 -1.49
CA TYR A 120 1.97 -6.51 -1.63
C TYR A 120 3.14 -5.55 -1.46
N VAL A 121 3.09 -4.40 -2.14
CA VAL A 121 4.09 -3.33 -1.98
C VAL A 121 3.46 -2.16 -1.26
N LYS A 122 4.11 -1.64 -0.21
CA LYS A 122 3.59 -0.55 0.61
C LYS A 122 4.23 0.78 0.22
N LEU A 123 3.38 1.75 -0.16
CA LEU A 123 3.76 3.08 -0.64
C LEU A 123 3.63 4.12 0.48
N ALA A 124 4.44 5.19 0.40
CA ALA A 124 4.29 6.35 1.27
C ALA A 124 3.05 7.19 0.91
N ALA A 125 2.60 8.03 1.83
CA ALA A 125 1.44 8.89 1.60
C ALA A 125 1.79 10.19 0.87
N ASP A 126 3.03 10.59 0.93
CA ASP A 126 3.56 11.88 0.49
C ASP A 126 4.38 11.79 -0.81
N MET A 127 4.17 10.72 -1.58
CA MET A 127 4.76 10.54 -2.90
C MET A 127 4.01 11.36 -3.96
N SER A 128 4.73 11.87 -4.95
CA SER A 128 4.13 12.44 -6.16
C SER A 128 3.43 11.36 -7.00
N LEU A 129 2.48 11.76 -7.83
CA LEU A 129 1.80 10.82 -8.74
C LEU A 129 2.78 10.13 -9.70
N THR A 130 3.82 10.84 -10.13
CA THR A 130 4.87 10.28 -11.02
C THR A 130 5.65 9.17 -10.32
N GLU A 131 6.05 9.36 -9.06
CA GLU A 131 6.72 8.33 -8.27
C GLU A 131 5.81 7.11 -8.04
N ILE A 132 4.54 7.36 -7.72
CA ILE A 132 3.54 6.30 -7.59
C ILE A 132 3.42 5.51 -8.89
N ASP A 133 3.36 6.17 -10.05
CA ASP A 133 3.25 5.51 -11.36
C ASP A 133 4.46 4.64 -11.67
N ILE A 134 5.68 5.11 -11.42
CA ILE A 134 6.91 4.33 -11.59
C ILE A 134 6.85 3.03 -10.75
N ILE A 135 6.44 3.14 -9.50
CA ILE A 135 6.36 1.98 -8.60
C ILE A 135 5.25 1.03 -9.05
N VAL A 136 4.07 1.56 -9.38
CA VAL A 136 2.92 0.74 -9.78
C VAL A 136 3.25 -0.03 -11.05
N ASP A 137 3.82 0.62 -12.07
CA ASP A 137 4.20 -0.03 -13.33
C ASP A 137 5.27 -1.11 -13.12
N GLY A 138 6.30 -0.81 -12.31
CA GLY A 138 7.30 -1.80 -11.91
C GLY A 138 6.68 -3.00 -11.21
N CYS A 139 5.76 -2.79 -10.27
CA CYS A 139 5.07 -3.86 -9.56
C CYS A 139 4.15 -4.69 -10.48
N VAL A 140 3.46 -4.05 -11.44
CA VAL A 140 2.64 -4.75 -12.44
C VAL A 140 3.52 -5.59 -13.34
N LYS A 141 4.63 -5.05 -13.86
CA LYS A 141 5.64 -5.76 -14.66
C LYS A 141 6.15 -7.02 -13.96
N HIS A 142 6.40 -6.93 -12.66
CA HIS A 142 6.89 -8.05 -11.84
C HIS A 142 5.78 -8.92 -11.21
N ASN A 143 4.54 -8.78 -11.64
CA ASN A 143 3.39 -9.56 -11.16
C ASN A 143 3.19 -9.54 -9.64
N MET A 144 3.41 -8.39 -8.98
CA MET A 144 3.04 -8.23 -7.58
C MET A 144 1.52 -8.27 -7.43
N ASP A 145 1.03 -8.82 -6.31
CA ASP A 145 -0.41 -9.11 -6.12
C ASP A 145 -1.23 -7.84 -5.80
N GLY A 146 -0.57 -6.78 -5.36
CA GLY A 146 -1.24 -5.51 -5.06
C GLY A 146 -0.45 -4.58 -4.16
N PHE A 147 -1.16 -3.67 -3.49
CA PHE A 147 -0.54 -2.56 -2.79
C PHE A 147 -1.15 -2.32 -1.40
N VAL A 148 -0.33 -1.79 -0.48
CA VAL A 148 -0.79 -1.24 0.80
C VAL A 148 -0.67 0.30 0.73
N LEU A 149 -1.79 0.99 0.76
CA LEU A 149 -1.94 2.41 0.49
C LEU A 149 -2.63 3.10 1.69
N THR A 150 -1.90 3.84 2.56
CA THR A 150 -0.52 4.26 2.45
C THR A 150 0.25 4.04 3.77
N ASN A 151 1.56 4.33 3.79
CA ASN A 151 2.33 4.50 5.02
C ASN A 151 2.05 5.90 5.62
N LEU A 152 2.88 6.32 6.57
CA LEU A 152 2.87 7.64 7.22
C LEU A 152 3.21 8.75 6.20
N ALA A 153 2.82 9.99 6.53
CA ALA A 153 3.25 11.19 5.81
C ALA A 153 4.28 11.98 6.61
N LYS A 154 5.32 12.47 5.92
CA LYS A 154 6.27 13.44 6.48
C LYS A 154 5.66 14.85 6.47
N PRO A 155 5.96 15.70 7.46
CA PRO A 155 5.39 17.07 7.53
C PRO A 155 5.79 17.95 6.35
N ALA A 156 7.01 17.78 5.84
CA ALA A 156 7.58 18.66 4.80
C ALA A 156 6.83 18.61 3.46
N HIS A 157 6.10 17.55 3.18
CA HIS A 157 5.35 17.37 1.93
C HIS A 157 3.87 17.76 2.05
N ASN A 158 3.41 18.14 3.24
CA ASN A 158 2.01 18.44 3.55
C ASN A 158 1.88 19.79 4.30
N THR A 159 2.54 20.81 3.78
CA THR A 159 2.68 22.13 4.43
C THR A 159 1.34 22.84 4.65
N GLU A 160 0.29 22.53 3.87
CA GLU A 160 -1.02 23.14 4.06
C GLU A 160 -1.73 22.69 5.35
N HIS A 161 -1.31 21.58 5.97
CA HIS A 161 -2.04 20.97 7.09
C HIS A 161 -1.16 20.38 8.20
N ILE A 162 0.05 20.94 8.45
CA ILE A 162 0.80 20.55 9.66
C ILE A 162 0.02 21.06 10.86
N PRO A 163 -0.51 20.16 11.72
CA PRO A 163 -1.22 20.61 12.91
C PRO A 163 -0.30 21.43 13.82
N GLU A 164 -0.80 22.50 14.43
CA GLU A 164 -0.07 23.32 15.41
C GLU A 164 0.55 22.50 16.56
N GLU A 165 -0.03 21.34 16.85
CA GLU A 165 0.44 20.40 17.90
C GLU A 165 1.53 19.46 17.41
N TYR A 166 2.05 19.62 16.18
CA TYR A 166 3.10 18.73 15.66
C TYR A 166 4.39 18.84 16.51
N PRO A 167 5.04 17.71 16.84
CA PRO A 167 6.15 17.72 17.80
C PRO A 167 7.36 18.59 17.43
N THR A 168 7.66 18.75 16.13
CA THR A 168 8.79 19.60 15.69
C THR A 168 8.53 21.08 15.93
N THR A 169 7.27 21.56 15.79
CA THR A 169 6.88 22.95 16.09
C THR A 169 7.07 23.29 17.57
N LYS A 170 7.13 22.28 18.44
CA LYS A 170 7.34 22.40 19.88
C LYS A 170 8.74 22.04 20.33
N GLY A 171 9.69 21.83 19.40
CA GLY A 171 11.05 21.40 19.72
C GLY A 171 11.14 20.02 20.39
N LEU A 172 10.09 19.19 20.29
CA LEU A 172 10.05 17.84 20.89
C LEU A 172 10.66 16.78 20.00
N LEU A 173 10.83 17.05 18.71
CA LEU A 173 11.55 16.26 17.72
C LEU A 173 12.46 17.17 16.92
N PRO A 174 13.62 16.66 16.43
CA PRO A 174 14.43 17.39 15.47
C PRO A 174 13.63 17.72 14.20
N GLU A 175 14.00 18.80 13.55
CA GLU A 175 13.38 19.22 12.28
C GLU A 175 13.45 18.09 11.23
N GLY A 176 12.39 17.93 10.48
CA GLY A 176 12.28 16.88 9.46
C GLY A 176 12.18 15.44 9.98
N LYS A 177 12.13 15.23 11.31
CA LYS A 177 11.99 13.89 11.91
C LYS A 177 10.54 13.59 12.32
N GLY A 178 10.24 12.29 12.34
CA GLY A 178 8.89 11.81 12.62
C GLY A 178 7.98 11.81 11.39
N ALA A 179 6.97 10.99 11.42
CA ALA A 179 5.94 10.94 10.41
C ALA A 179 4.57 10.69 11.04
N MET A 180 3.54 11.22 10.42
CA MET A 180 2.20 11.34 10.96
C MET A 180 1.28 10.23 10.40
N SER A 181 0.42 9.72 11.27
CA SER A 181 -0.72 8.86 10.93
C SER A 181 -2.01 9.43 11.51
N GLY A 182 -3.15 8.88 11.12
CA GLY A 182 -4.46 9.24 11.66
C GLY A 182 -5.29 10.09 10.72
N LEU A 183 -6.20 10.89 11.28
CA LEU A 183 -7.20 11.63 10.52
C LEU A 183 -6.63 12.52 9.39
N PRO A 184 -5.50 13.20 9.56
CA PRO A 184 -4.92 14.01 8.48
C PRO A 184 -4.57 13.23 7.21
N LEU A 185 -4.39 11.91 7.29
CA LEU A 185 -4.09 11.07 6.12
C LEU A 185 -5.34 10.56 5.40
N GLN A 186 -6.55 10.85 5.90
CA GLN A 186 -7.78 10.30 5.34
C GLN A 186 -7.94 10.59 3.85
N ARG A 187 -7.85 11.86 3.47
CA ARG A 187 -8.00 12.30 2.08
C ARG A 187 -6.84 11.84 1.22
N ILE A 188 -5.61 12.07 1.66
CA ILE A 188 -4.41 11.75 0.91
C ILE A 188 -4.39 10.27 0.53
N SER A 189 -4.57 9.37 1.51
CA SER A 189 -4.55 7.93 1.24
C SER A 189 -5.73 7.48 0.36
N THR A 190 -6.89 8.15 0.44
CA THR A 190 -8.03 7.87 -0.44
C THR A 190 -7.75 8.28 -1.89
N ASP A 191 -7.10 9.43 -2.08
CA ASP A 191 -6.72 9.91 -3.41
C ASP A 191 -5.66 9.00 -4.06
N VAL A 192 -4.68 8.53 -3.26
CA VAL A 192 -3.71 7.51 -3.73
C VAL A 192 -4.41 6.20 -4.10
N ILE A 193 -5.38 5.73 -3.30
CA ILE A 193 -6.17 4.53 -3.63
C ILE A 193 -6.90 4.71 -4.95
N ARG A 194 -7.57 5.87 -5.17
CA ARG A 194 -8.26 6.17 -6.43
C ARG A 194 -7.32 6.13 -7.62
N HIS A 195 -6.15 6.74 -7.48
CA HIS A 195 -5.15 6.80 -8.53
C HIS A 195 -4.62 5.40 -8.90
N VAL A 196 -4.17 4.63 -7.90
CA VAL A 196 -3.63 3.28 -8.12
C VAL A 196 -4.69 2.31 -8.63
N TYR A 197 -5.94 2.42 -8.17
CA TYR A 197 -7.05 1.62 -8.71
C TYR A 197 -7.25 1.83 -10.22
N ARG A 198 -7.26 3.09 -10.67
CA ARG A 198 -7.35 3.42 -12.10
C ARG A 198 -6.12 2.96 -12.86
N ARG A 199 -4.91 3.22 -12.33
CA ARG A 199 -3.65 2.83 -12.98
C ARG A 199 -3.53 1.33 -13.21
N THR A 200 -4.05 0.52 -12.28
CA THR A 200 -4.04 -0.94 -12.37
C THR A 200 -5.27 -1.53 -13.07
N GLY A 201 -6.17 -0.70 -13.59
CA GLY A 201 -7.42 -1.16 -14.19
C GLY A 201 -8.31 -1.97 -13.23
N GLY A 202 -8.20 -1.72 -11.90
CA GLY A 202 -8.94 -2.44 -10.87
C GLY A 202 -8.52 -3.92 -10.70
N THR A 203 -7.45 -4.38 -11.35
CA THR A 203 -7.04 -5.79 -11.35
C THR A 203 -6.20 -6.20 -10.13
N LYS A 204 -5.66 -5.23 -9.39
CA LYS A 204 -4.79 -5.48 -8.25
C LYS A 204 -5.53 -5.31 -6.91
N THR A 205 -5.19 -6.13 -5.93
CA THR A 205 -5.72 -5.98 -4.57
C THR A 205 -5.14 -4.73 -3.91
N LEU A 206 -6.00 -3.81 -3.46
CA LEU A 206 -5.58 -2.63 -2.73
C LEU A 206 -6.00 -2.73 -1.26
N ILE A 207 -5.04 -2.57 -0.36
CA ILE A 207 -5.25 -2.52 1.08
C ILE A 207 -5.18 -1.07 1.52
N GLY A 208 -6.34 -0.45 1.81
CA GLY A 208 -6.42 0.95 2.19
C GLY A 208 -6.00 1.19 3.65
N VAL A 209 -5.13 2.18 3.87
CA VAL A 209 -4.63 2.56 5.21
C VAL A 209 -4.59 4.08 5.32
N GLY A 210 -5.00 4.61 6.48
CA GLY A 210 -4.89 6.02 6.83
C GLY A 210 -6.25 6.72 7.05
N GLY A 211 -6.43 7.29 8.23
CA GLY A 211 -7.58 8.12 8.59
C GLY A 211 -8.93 7.40 8.65
N ILE A 212 -8.95 6.11 8.93
CA ILE A 212 -10.20 5.34 9.07
C ILE A 212 -10.63 5.39 10.55
N PHE A 213 -11.67 6.14 10.85
CA PHE A 213 -12.25 6.26 12.20
C PHE A 213 -13.72 5.85 12.26
N THR A 214 -14.41 5.89 11.13
CA THR A 214 -15.84 5.59 11.01
C THR A 214 -16.10 4.62 9.86
N ALA A 215 -17.31 4.05 9.85
CA ALA A 215 -17.77 3.25 8.72
C ALA A 215 -17.86 4.04 7.40
N LYS A 216 -18.07 5.37 7.46
CA LYS A 216 -18.06 6.22 6.26
C LYS A 216 -16.68 6.32 5.66
N ASP A 217 -15.65 6.51 6.50
CA ASP A 217 -14.25 6.58 6.05
C ASP A 217 -13.82 5.26 5.40
N ALA A 218 -14.19 4.13 6.04
CA ALA A 218 -13.96 2.80 5.50
C ALA A 218 -14.67 2.58 4.16
N TYR A 219 -15.95 2.97 4.08
CA TYR A 219 -16.75 2.84 2.88
C TYR A 219 -16.24 3.71 1.73
N GLU A 220 -15.76 4.93 2.02
CA GLU A 220 -15.16 5.80 1.02
C GLU A 220 -13.92 5.15 0.39
N LYS A 221 -13.03 4.56 1.20
CA LYS A 221 -11.85 3.86 0.68
C LYS A 221 -12.23 2.65 -0.17
N ILE A 222 -13.23 1.87 0.25
CA ILE A 222 -13.72 0.71 -0.50
C ILE A 222 -14.30 1.17 -1.85
N THR A 223 -15.20 2.13 -1.85
CA THR A 223 -15.82 2.64 -3.09
C THR A 223 -14.84 3.38 -3.98
N SER A 224 -13.67 3.76 -3.46
CA SER A 224 -12.55 4.33 -4.20
C SER A 224 -11.62 3.28 -4.81
N GLY A 225 -11.72 1.99 -4.40
CA GLY A 225 -10.92 0.88 -4.96
C GLY A 225 -10.25 -0.04 -3.96
N ALA A 226 -10.32 0.24 -2.65
CA ALA A 226 -9.73 -0.65 -1.66
C ALA A 226 -10.57 -1.94 -1.47
N SER A 227 -9.92 -3.09 -1.55
CA SER A 227 -10.54 -4.40 -1.29
C SER A 227 -10.47 -4.80 0.19
N LEU A 228 -9.44 -4.34 0.90
CA LEU A 228 -9.18 -4.59 2.31
C LEU A 228 -8.78 -3.28 3.00
N LEU A 229 -8.88 -3.25 4.32
CA LEU A 229 -8.52 -2.07 5.11
C LEU A 229 -7.59 -2.46 6.28
N HIS A 230 -6.59 -1.62 6.54
CA HIS A 230 -5.80 -1.65 7.75
C HIS A 230 -6.03 -0.38 8.57
N MET A 231 -5.99 -0.49 9.89
CA MET A 231 -6.09 0.65 10.78
C MET A 231 -5.26 0.44 12.05
N ILE A 232 -4.68 1.52 12.56
CA ILE A 232 -3.91 1.52 13.82
C ILE A 232 -4.36 2.69 14.70
N THR A 233 -4.30 3.91 14.17
CA THR A 233 -4.50 5.14 14.96
C THR A 233 -5.87 5.17 15.62
N THR A 234 -6.91 4.74 14.92
CA THR A 234 -8.27 4.66 15.49
C THR A 234 -8.34 3.71 16.69
N MET A 235 -7.63 2.58 16.64
CA MET A 235 -7.59 1.65 17.78
C MET A 235 -6.94 2.26 19.02
N ILE A 236 -5.98 3.18 18.83
CA ILE A 236 -5.31 3.89 19.94
C ILE A 236 -6.22 4.99 20.51
N PHE A 237 -7.06 5.63 19.69
CA PHE A 237 -7.98 6.68 20.13
C PHE A 237 -9.30 6.13 20.65
N ASP A 238 -9.90 5.20 19.93
CA ASP A 238 -11.28 4.73 20.15
C ASP A 238 -11.35 3.28 20.65
N GLY A 239 -10.21 2.59 20.77
CA GLY A 239 -10.14 1.21 21.24
C GLY A 239 -10.49 0.16 20.17
N PRO A 240 -10.24 -1.14 20.45
CA PRO A 240 -10.44 -2.23 19.49
C PRO A 240 -11.91 -2.48 19.15
N GLN A 241 -12.87 -2.11 20.00
CA GLN A 241 -14.31 -2.22 19.75
C GLN A 241 -14.76 -1.44 18.51
N ASN A 242 -14.02 -0.39 18.12
CA ASN A 242 -14.31 0.39 16.91
C ASN A 242 -14.29 -0.46 15.65
N LEU A 243 -13.48 -1.54 15.58
CA LEU A 243 -13.49 -2.47 14.45
C LEU A 243 -14.88 -3.06 14.22
N SER A 244 -15.55 -3.48 15.29
CA SER A 244 -16.89 -4.05 15.19
C SER A 244 -17.94 -3.01 14.81
N GLU A 245 -17.78 -1.77 15.26
CA GLU A 245 -18.68 -0.67 14.92
C GLU A 245 -18.54 -0.28 13.46
N ILE A 246 -17.31 -0.20 12.95
CA ILE A 246 -17.03 0.06 11.53
C ILE A 246 -17.63 -1.05 10.67
N ASN A 247 -17.41 -2.32 11.00
CA ASN A 247 -17.94 -3.44 10.23
C ASN A 247 -19.47 -3.44 10.20
N ARG A 248 -20.14 -3.19 11.34
CA ARG A 248 -21.61 -3.07 11.40
C ARG A 248 -22.11 -1.88 10.57
N GLY A 249 -21.40 -0.77 10.62
CA GLY A 249 -21.72 0.42 9.82
C GLY A 249 -21.54 0.18 8.32
N LEU A 250 -20.48 -0.54 7.91
CA LEU A 250 -20.24 -0.92 6.52
C LEU A 250 -21.40 -1.75 5.97
N VAL A 251 -21.89 -2.75 6.73
CA VAL A 251 -23.06 -3.55 6.31
C VAL A 251 -24.29 -2.68 6.06
N LYS A 252 -24.52 -1.65 6.90
CA LYS A 252 -25.63 -0.70 6.70
C LYS A 252 -25.46 0.14 5.45
N LEU A 253 -24.24 0.62 5.18
CA LEU A 253 -23.95 1.44 4.00
C LEU A 253 -24.04 0.62 2.70
N LEU A 254 -23.52 -0.60 2.68
CA LEU A 254 -23.65 -1.52 1.54
C LEU A 254 -25.13 -1.78 1.20
N LYS A 255 -25.93 -2.14 2.21
CA LYS A 255 -27.38 -2.37 2.02
C LYS A 255 -28.12 -1.13 1.52
N LYS A 256 -27.76 0.05 2.06
CA LYS A 256 -28.37 1.33 1.62
C LYS A 256 -28.11 1.62 0.15
N ASP A 257 -26.92 1.31 -0.34
CA ASP A 257 -26.52 1.53 -1.74
C ASP A 257 -26.84 0.33 -2.65
N GLY A 258 -27.55 -0.71 -2.14
CA GLY A 258 -28.04 -1.85 -2.91
C GLY A 258 -27.00 -2.95 -3.17
N PHE A 259 -25.83 -2.90 -2.52
CA PHE A 259 -24.81 -3.94 -2.68
C PHE A 259 -25.10 -5.17 -1.79
N THR A 260 -24.92 -6.36 -2.36
CA THR A 260 -25.07 -7.64 -1.65
C THR A 260 -23.73 -8.19 -1.14
N SER A 261 -22.61 -7.69 -1.63
CA SER A 261 -21.27 -8.05 -1.20
C SER A 261 -20.33 -6.83 -1.20
N LEU A 262 -19.24 -6.94 -0.42
CA LEU A 262 -18.21 -5.90 -0.38
C LEU A 262 -17.53 -5.74 -1.76
N SER A 263 -17.30 -6.85 -2.45
CA SER A 263 -16.63 -6.85 -3.77
C SER A 263 -17.37 -6.02 -4.83
N GLN A 264 -18.71 -5.94 -4.76
CA GLN A 264 -19.50 -5.09 -5.66
C GLN A 264 -19.30 -3.60 -5.39
N ALA A 265 -18.96 -3.23 -4.17
CA ALA A 265 -18.72 -1.85 -3.78
C ALA A 265 -17.30 -1.36 -4.12
N VAL A 266 -16.34 -2.28 -4.32
CA VAL A 266 -14.95 -1.92 -4.62
C VAL A 266 -14.89 -1.11 -5.91
N GLY A 267 -14.38 0.12 -5.82
CA GLY A 267 -14.23 1.03 -6.95
C GLY A 267 -15.54 1.59 -7.52
N SER A 268 -16.71 1.32 -6.92
CA SER A 268 -18.01 1.73 -7.46
C SER A 268 -18.18 3.25 -7.64
N ARG A 269 -17.42 4.06 -6.89
CA ARG A 269 -17.37 5.53 -7.01
C ARG A 269 -16.10 6.04 -7.69
N ASN A 270 -15.36 5.15 -8.31
CA ASN A 270 -14.14 5.46 -9.05
C ASN A 270 -14.12 4.66 -10.37
N PRO A 271 -15.03 4.96 -11.29
CA PRO A 271 -15.17 4.20 -12.53
C PRO A 271 -13.85 4.19 -13.31
N LEU A 272 -13.53 3.04 -13.85
CA LEU A 272 -12.40 2.88 -14.76
C LEU A 272 -12.70 3.65 -16.06
N PRO A 273 -11.69 4.23 -16.73
CA PRO A 273 -11.87 4.77 -18.05
C PRO A 273 -12.38 3.66 -18.96
N PHE A 274 -13.35 4.00 -19.85
CA PHE A 274 -13.84 3.09 -20.86
C PHE A 274 -12.66 2.72 -21.76
N ILE A 275 -12.17 1.50 -21.68
CA ILE A 275 -11.23 0.98 -22.67
C ILE A 275 -12.10 0.59 -23.86
N GLU A 276 -12.13 1.44 -24.90
CA GLU A 276 -12.58 0.99 -26.21
C GLU A 276 -11.63 -0.16 -26.60
N THR A 277 -12.14 -1.39 -26.51
CA THR A 277 -11.46 -2.52 -27.15
C THR A 277 -11.48 -2.22 -28.62
N GLU A 278 -10.33 -1.86 -29.19
CA GLU A 278 -10.13 -1.90 -30.63
C GLU A 278 -10.48 -3.32 -31.08
N THR A 279 -11.70 -3.49 -31.52
CA THR A 279 -12.08 -4.66 -32.26
C THR A 279 -11.32 -4.57 -33.59
N ASN A 280 -10.27 -5.35 -33.70
CA ASN A 280 -9.58 -5.64 -34.94
C ASN A 280 -10.63 -6.13 -35.96
N THR A 281 -11.17 -5.23 -36.72
CA THR A 281 -11.85 -5.54 -37.97
C THR A 281 -10.83 -5.58 -39.09
N GLU A 282 -9.90 -6.52 -39.02
CA GLU A 282 -9.24 -7.04 -40.20
C GLU A 282 -10.14 -8.07 -40.86
N ALA A 283 -11.05 -7.60 -41.71
CA ALA A 283 -11.67 -8.40 -42.74
C ALA A 283 -11.45 -7.65 -44.07
N GLY A 284 -10.22 -7.70 -44.53
CA GLY A 284 -9.88 -7.41 -45.90
C GLY A 284 -10.43 -8.51 -46.80
N ILE A 285 -11.59 -8.29 -47.37
CA ILE A 285 -12.05 -9.10 -48.50
C ILE A 285 -11.65 -8.34 -49.75
N SER A 286 -10.54 -8.74 -50.35
CA SER A 286 -10.20 -8.40 -51.73
C SER A 286 -11.20 -9.12 -52.68
N ALA A 287 -12.07 -8.37 -53.30
CA ALA A 287 -12.85 -8.87 -54.43
C ALA A 287 -11.98 -8.91 -55.72
N PRO A 288 -12.04 -9.96 -56.51
CA PRO A 288 -11.24 -10.06 -57.74
C PRO A 288 -11.81 -9.16 -58.84
N VAL A 289 -10.91 -8.45 -59.47
CA VAL A 289 -11.16 -7.70 -60.71
C VAL A 289 -11.36 -8.72 -61.84
N THR A 290 -12.59 -8.80 -62.36
CA THR A 290 -12.84 -9.47 -63.63
C THR A 290 -12.75 -8.43 -64.74
N ALA A 291 -11.72 -8.56 -65.56
CA ALA A 291 -11.65 -7.93 -66.86
C ALA A 291 -12.74 -8.52 -67.78
N ASN A 292 -13.49 -7.70 -68.45
CA ASN A 292 -14.17 -8.14 -69.63
C ASN A 292 -13.96 -7.10 -70.73
N GLN A 293 -13.45 -7.67 -71.82
CA GLN A 293 -13.15 -6.99 -73.09
C GLN A 293 -14.37 -6.80 -73.96
N ALA A 294 -14.29 -5.84 -74.75
CA ALA A 294 -14.56 -5.79 -76.23
C ALA A 294 -15.91 -5.41 -76.72
N ALA A 295 -15.83 -4.50 -77.60
CA ALA A 295 -16.39 -4.39 -78.91
C ALA A 295 -17.81 -3.76 -79.04
N ALA A 296 -17.84 -2.62 -79.59
CA ALA A 296 -18.26 -2.12 -80.90
C ALA A 296 -18.40 -0.60 -80.89
#